data_e38a08002654369b2adf6e6fc8c79978
#
_entry.id   e38a08002654369b2adf6e6fc8c79978
#
_cell.length_a   1.000
_cell.length_b   1.000
_cell.length_c   1.000
_cell.angle_alpha   90.00
_cell.angle_beta   90.00
_cell.angle_gamma   90.00
#
_symmetry.space_group_name_H-M   'P 1'
#
loop_
_entity.id
_entity.type
_entity.pdbx_description
1 polymer ?
#
loop_
_entity_poly.entity_id
_entity_poly.type
_entity_poly.pdbx_seq_one_letter_code
_entity_poly.pdbx_strand_id
1 'polypeptide(L)'
;ICDLPKFSGQVDARKLQAHNCDVLFATYPAGTVIEAHRHDTDNVGVITKGELLLTMDGKTVTISTGQWYHVSAEKEHSAEFREDTCEIEFWFKS
;
A
#
# COMPACT_ATOMS: atom_id res chain seq x y z
N ILE A 1 13.89 -7.71 -8.62
CA ILE A 1 13.34 -6.87 -7.54
C ILE A 1 14.46 -6.38 -6.63
N CYS A 2 15.45 -7.22 -6.36
CA CYS A 2 16.57 -6.83 -5.49
C CYS A 2 17.37 -5.65 -6.05
N ASP A 3 17.32 -5.43 -7.34
CA ASP A 3 18.06 -4.36 -8.00
C ASP A 3 17.32 -3.03 -8.01
N LEU A 4 16.06 -3.00 -7.55
CA LEU A 4 15.29 -1.77 -7.51
C LEU A 4 15.71 -0.93 -6.32
N PRO A 5 15.67 0.41 -6.43
CA PRO A 5 15.98 1.28 -5.29
C PRO A 5 15.05 0.99 -4.12
N LYS A 6 15.63 0.98 -2.93
CA LYS A 6 14.85 0.79 -1.72
C LYS A 6 14.18 2.10 -1.34
N PHE A 7 12.86 2.05 -1.14
CA PHE A 7 12.11 3.19 -0.68
C PHE A 7 12.37 3.38 0.81
N SER A 8 12.69 4.59 1.25
CA SER A 8 13.00 4.86 2.64
C SER A 8 11.74 4.81 3.51
N GLY A 9 11.92 4.54 4.80
CA GLY A 9 10.85 4.53 5.76
C GLY A 9 10.87 3.30 6.64
N GLN A 10 9.76 3.05 7.32
CA GLN A 10 9.64 1.95 8.28
C GLN A 10 9.37 0.61 7.62
N VAL A 11 9.09 0.60 6.34
CA VAL A 11 8.73 -0.60 5.60
C VAL A 11 9.82 -0.95 4.60
N ASP A 12 9.92 -2.24 4.29
CA ASP A 12 10.82 -2.70 3.25
C ASP A 12 10.08 -2.59 1.92
N ALA A 13 10.44 -1.59 1.14
CA ALA A 13 9.78 -1.32 -0.14
C ALA A 13 10.80 -1.12 -1.25
N ARG A 14 10.43 -1.53 -2.44
CA ARG A 14 11.19 -1.34 -3.67
C ARG A 14 10.33 -0.57 -4.65
N LYS A 15 10.91 0.44 -5.28
CA LYS A 15 10.16 1.34 -6.15
C LYS A 15 10.64 1.21 -7.58
N LEU A 16 9.68 1.03 -8.50
CA LEU A 16 9.92 1.09 -9.93
C LEU A 16 9.16 2.30 -10.47
N GLN A 17 9.91 3.28 -10.96
CA GLN A 17 9.29 4.50 -11.48
C GLN A 17 8.89 4.31 -12.94
N ALA A 18 7.65 4.62 -13.25
CA ALA A 18 7.10 4.55 -14.60
C ALA A 18 6.45 5.90 -14.95
N HIS A 19 6.07 6.06 -16.22
CA HIS A 19 5.46 7.30 -16.67
C HIS A 19 4.11 7.51 -15.96
N ASN A 20 3.99 8.60 -15.21
CA ASN A 20 2.80 8.96 -14.44
C ASN A 20 2.34 7.94 -13.42
N CYS A 21 3.21 6.99 -13.09
CA CYS A 21 2.88 5.96 -12.10
C CYS A 21 4.14 5.48 -11.42
N ASP A 22 4.11 5.44 -10.10
CA ASP A 22 5.16 4.79 -9.33
C ASP A 22 4.63 3.43 -8.90
N VAL A 23 5.46 2.40 -9.01
CA VAL A 23 5.11 1.04 -8.58
C VAL A 23 6.00 0.68 -7.41
N LEU A 24 5.38 0.30 -6.29
CA LEU A 24 6.10 -0.07 -5.07
C LEU A 24 5.85 -1.54 -4.76
N PHE A 25 6.94 -2.26 -4.49
CA PHE A 25 6.89 -3.63 -3.99
C PHE A 25 7.16 -3.53 -2.49
N ALA A 26 6.10 -3.61 -1.70
CA ALA A 26 6.17 -3.28 -0.28
C ALA A 26 5.98 -4.50 0.59
N THR A 27 6.74 -4.55 1.69
CA THR A 27 6.59 -5.57 2.73
C THR A 27 6.32 -4.85 4.05
N TYR A 28 5.24 -5.25 4.70
CA TYR A 28 4.84 -4.69 5.99
C TYR A 28 4.89 -5.78 7.04
N PRO A 29 5.75 -5.64 8.07
CA PRO A 29 5.80 -6.63 9.15
C PRO A 29 4.51 -6.69 9.94
N ALA A 30 4.22 -7.85 10.52
CA ALA A 30 3.09 -8.01 11.42
C ALA A 30 3.15 -6.96 12.53
N GLY A 31 2.02 -6.35 12.84
CA GLY A 31 1.92 -5.30 13.85
C GLY A 31 2.12 -3.90 13.32
N THR A 32 2.38 -3.73 12.02
CA THR A 32 2.51 -2.41 11.42
C THR A 32 1.14 -1.73 11.41
N VAL A 33 1.12 -0.47 11.87
CA VAL A 33 -0.06 0.38 11.84
C VAL A 33 0.31 1.66 11.13
N ILE A 34 -0.47 2.02 10.11
CA ILE A 34 -0.31 3.28 9.39
C ILE A 34 -1.48 4.17 9.77
N GLU A 35 -1.19 5.27 10.45
CA GLU A 35 -2.21 6.18 10.92
C GLU A 35 -2.91 6.88 9.76
N ALA A 36 -4.08 7.45 10.04
CA ALA A 36 -4.88 8.12 9.03
C ALA A 36 -4.07 9.21 8.32
N HIS A 37 -4.08 9.16 7.01
CA HIS A 37 -3.36 10.10 6.16
C HIS A 37 -4.02 10.13 4.79
N ARG A 38 -3.54 11.02 3.92
CA ARG A 38 -4.04 11.13 2.56
C ARG A 38 -2.87 11.38 1.61
N HIS A 39 -3.07 11.00 0.36
CA HIS A 39 -2.10 11.20 -0.71
C HIS A 39 -2.71 12.06 -1.80
N ASP A 40 -1.85 12.72 -2.59
CA ASP A 40 -2.29 13.48 -3.76
C ASP A 40 -2.33 12.62 -5.02
N THR A 41 -2.22 11.31 -4.87
CA THR A 41 -2.26 10.34 -5.97
C THR A 41 -3.40 9.35 -5.78
N ASP A 42 -3.90 8.79 -6.88
CA ASP A 42 -4.77 7.63 -6.82
C ASP A 42 -3.90 6.40 -6.60
N ASN A 43 -4.21 5.63 -5.58
CA ASN A 43 -3.43 4.46 -5.23
C ASN A 43 -4.26 3.20 -5.42
N VAL A 44 -3.68 2.24 -6.13
CA VAL A 44 -4.27 0.92 -6.34
C VAL A 44 -3.28 -0.10 -5.84
N GLY A 45 -3.74 -1.12 -5.14
CA GLY A 45 -2.85 -2.13 -4.65
C GLY A 45 -3.43 -3.52 -4.78
N VAL A 46 -2.54 -4.51 -4.79
CA VAL A 46 -2.91 -5.92 -4.74
C VAL A 46 -2.09 -6.59 -3.65
N ILE A 47 -2.76 -7.37 -2.82
CA ILE A 47 -2.10 -8.11 -1.74
C ILE A 47 -1.58 -9.42 -2.33
N THR A 48 -0.27 -9.62 -2.24
CA THR A 48 0.37 -10.85 -2.76
C THR A 48 0.64 -11.87 -1.66
N LYS A 49 0.66 -11.42 -0.39
CA LYS A 49 0.84 -12.29 0.78
C LYS A 49 0.25 -11.58 1.98
N GLY A 50 -0.44 -12.31 2.85
CA GLY A 50 -1.00 -11.75 4.07
C GLY A 50 -2.32 -11.06 3.84
N GLU A 51 -2.59 -10.03 4.64
CA GLU A 51 -3.83 -9.28 4.51
C GLU A 51 -3.66 -7.86 5.00
N LEU A 52 -4.49 -6.97 4.47
CA LEU A 52 -4.53 -5.57 4.83
C LEU A 52 -5.90 -5.25 5.43
N LEU A 53 -5.89 -4.59 6.58
CA LEU A 53 -7.10 -3.99 7.13
C LEU A 53 -7.08 -2.51 6.74
N LEU A 54 -7.98 -2.13 5.87
CA LEU A 54 -8.03 -0.77 5.31
C LEU A 54 -9.27 -0.06 5.84
N THR A 55 -9.06 1.10 6.45
CA THR A 55 -10.15 1.90 7.02
C THR A 55 -10.32 3.18 6.22
N MET A 56 -11.51 3.39 5.69
CA MET A 56 -11.92 4.61 4.99
C MET A 56 -13.38 4.88 5.30
N ASP A 57 -13.75 6.17 5.43
CA ASP A 57 -15.14 6.57 5.67
C ASP A 57 -15.74 5.89 6.89
N GLY A 58 -14.93 5.64 7.91
CA GLY A 58 -15.40 4.99 9.14
C GLY A 58 -15.65 3.49 9.00
N LYS A 59 -15.26 2.89 7.86
CA LYS A 59 -15.44 1.46 7.61
C LYS A 59 -14.10 0.80 7.41
N THR A 60 -13.94 -0.37 8.03
CA THR A 60 -12.74 -1.19 7.86
C THR A 60 -13.09 -2.40 7.01
N VAL A 61 -12.31 -2.60 5.96
CA VAL A 61 -12.47 -3.78 5.10
C VAL A 61 -11.17 -4.58 5.13
N THR A 62 -11.30 -5.89 5.00
CA THR A 62 -10.17 -6.80 4.93
C THR A 62 -9.86 -7.11 3.48
N ILE A 63 -8.63 -6.84 3.06
CA ILE A 63 -8.14 -7.13 1.72
C ILE A 63 -7.20 -8.32 1.85
N SER A 64 -7.61 -9.45 1.31
CA SER A 64 -6.85 -10.71 1.42
C SER A 64 -5.96 -10.92 0.21
N THR A 65 -5.09 -11.92 0.30
CA THR A 65 -4.19 -12.29 -0.80
C THR A 65 -4.96 -12.47 -2.11
N GLY A 66 -4.50 -11.82 -3.16
CA GLY A 66 -5.11 -11.85 -4.48
C GLY A 66 -6.19 -10.80 -4.70
N GLN A 67 -6.53 -10.05 -3.68
CA GLN A 67 -7.56 -9.01 -3.79
C GLN A 67 -6.93 -7.65 -4.03
N TRP A 68 -7.66 -6.79 -4.74
CA TRP A 68 -7.25 -5.43 -5.08
C TRP A 68 -8.00 -4.42 -4.23
N TYR A 69 -7.38 -3.26 -4.04
CA TYR A 69 -8.05 -2.13 -3.39
C TYR A 69 -7.71 -0.85 -4.15
N HIS A 70 -8.53 0.18 -3.94
CA HIS A 70 -8.33 1.49 -4.56
C HIS A 70 -8.59 2.57 -3.52
N VAL A 71 -7.67 3.51 -3.41
CA VAL A 71 -7.81 4.71 -2.58
C VAL A 71 -7.67 5.91 -3.49
N SER A 72 -8.75 6.68 -3.61
CA SER A 72 -8.77 7.88 -4.46
C SER A 72 -7.85 8.96 -3.88
N ALA A 73 -7.37 9.83 -4.76
CA ALA A 73 -6.56 10.97 -4.35
C ALA A 73 -7.28 11.78 -3.27
N GLU A 74 -6.53 12.25 -2.28
CA GLU A 74 -7.00 13.07 -1.15
C GLU A 74 -7.98 12.35 -0.21
N LYS A 75 -8.18 11.06 -0.39
CA LYS A 75 -9.05 10.27 0.48
C LYS A 75 -8.29 9.88 1.73
N GLU A 76 -8.81 10.30 2.90
CA GLU A 76 -8.20 9.91 4.16
C GLU A 76 -8.42 8.42 4.43
N HIS A 77 -7.36 7.74 4.82
CA HIS A 77 -7.41 6.31 5.09
C HIS A 77 -6.32 5.91 6.08
N SER A 78 -6.53 4.77 6.72
CA SER A 78 -5.55 4.16 7.61
C SER A 78 -5.45 2.68 7.32
N ALA A 79 -4.37 2.07 7.80
CA ALA A 79 -4.10 0.66 7.51
C ALA A 79 -3.52 -0.04 8.72
N GLU A 80 -3.79 -1.33 8.82
CA GLU A 80 -3.21 -2.19 9.84
C GLU A 80 -2.88 -3.54 9.22
N PHE A 81 -1.75 -4.10 9.61
CA PHE A 81 -1.28 -5.40 9.13
C PHE A 81 -1.10 -6.31 10.35
N ARG A 82 -1.94 -7.33 10.47
CA ARG A 82 -1.88 -8.26 11.61
C ARG A 82 -0.87 -9.37 11.41
N GLU A 83 -0.43 -9.57 10.17
CA GLU A 83 0.58 -10.55 9.83
C GLU A 83 1.51 -9.96 8.79
N ASP A 84 2.64 -10.64 8.54
CA ASP A 84 3.57 -10.20 7.52
C ASP A 84 2.85 -10.14 6.18
N THR A 85 2.85 -8.98 5.55
CA THR A 85 2.06 -8.71 4.36
C THR A 85 2.95 -8.16 3.26
N CYS A 86 2.77 -8.68 2.06
CA CYS A 86 3.43 -8.16 0.87
C CYS A 86 2.36 -7.65 -0.08
N GLU A 87 2.65 -6.52 -0.71
CA GLU A 87 1.74 -5.96 -1.70
C GLU A 87 2.49 -5.24 -2.80
N ILE A 88 1.81 -5.07 -3.93
CA ILE A 88 2.29 -4.25 -5.03
C ILE A 88 1.36 -3.05 -5.09
N GLU A 89 1.95 -1.85 -4.99
CA GLU A 89 1.19 -0.60 -4.97
C GLU A 89 1.47 0.19 -6.22
N PHE A 90 0.41 0.76 -6.81
CA PHE A 90 0.47 1.60 -7.99
C PHE A 90 0.00 3.00 -7.59
N TRP A 91 0.89 3.97 -7.67
CA TRP A 91 0.62 5.35 -7.28
C TRP A 91 0.55 6.19 -8.55
N PHE A 92 -0.67 6.55 -8.97
CA PHE A 92 -0.91 7.26 -10.22
C PHE A 92 -0.85 8.77 -9.98
N LYS A 93 0.02 9.43 -10.70
CA LYS A 93 0.16 10.88 -10.65
C LYS A 93 -0.77 11.49 -11.70
N SER A 94 -1.47 12.56 -11.32
CA SER A 94 -2.35 13.25 -12.25
C SER A 94 -1.59 14.26 -13.12
#